data_29bbfdec1ecca91bfb3e27c9b9501999
#
_entry.id   29bbfdec1ecca91bfb3e27c9b9501999
#
_cell.length_a   1.000
_cell.length_b   1.000
_cell.length_c   1.000
_cell.angle_alpha   90.00
_cell.angle_beta   90.00
_cell.angle_gamma   90.00
#
_symmetry.space_group_name_H-M   'P 1'
#
loop_
_entity.id
_entity.type
_entity.pdbx_description
1 polymer ?
#
loop_
_entity_poly.entity_id
_entity_poly.type
_entity_poly.pdbx_seq_one_letter_code
_entity_poly.pdbx_strand_id
1 'polypeptide(L)'
;MKNGFLILFVFTALLSCKKVNPVITEPLPPSPTHPVMIYNDLHSAEVKYGQFKYLDIDNDGSFDLLFDVTLLGDPILQRDRLQFYANSRQERNLLNNSQDQSPVLNLMDPISKTHPGYTWYEISAILLAEKIITFNGNSWEGLWKNVSHKFLPVQVKKNGKLYHGWVELSFDTIKETLILHKSGISTEEDKEVKAGY
;
A
#
# COMPACT_ATOMS: atom_id res chain seq x y z
N MET A 1 63.94 72.52 -43.26
CA MET A 1 64.63 71.59 -42.37
C MET A 1 63.75 71.38 -41.17
N LYS A 2 63.05 70.21 -41.02
CA LYS A 2 62.67 69.54 -39.77
C LYS A 2 61.90 68.25 -40.11
N ASN A 3 62.54 67.23 -39.89
CA ASN A 3 62.02 65.85 -40.06
C ASN A 3 60.96 65.60 -39.01
N GLY A 4 59.75 65.18 -39.37
CA GLY A 4 58.72 64.66 -38.50
C GLY A 4 58.63 63.15 -38.68
N PHE A 5 58.97 62.44 -37.66
CA PHE A 5 58.99 60.99 -37.55
C PHE A 5 57.57 60.52 -37.21
N LEU A 6 56.93 59.77 -38.10
CA LEU A 6 55.58 59.22 -37.88
C LEU A 6 55.73 57.82 -37.28
N ILE A 7 55.40 57.70 -36.01
CA ILE A 7 55.38 56.39 -35.31
C ILE A 7 54.00 55.78 -35.50
N LEU A 8 53.94 54.68 -36.25
CA LEU A 8 52.77 53.88 -36.46
C LEU A 8 52.61 52.87 -35.32
N PHE A 9 51.63 53.11 -34.47
CA PHE A 9 51.28 52.16 -33.38
C PHE A 9 50.39 51.06 -33.94
N VAL A 10 50.92 49.85 -34.08
CA VAL A 10 50.11 48.67 -34.43
C VAL A 10 49.49 48.07 -33.15
N PHE A 11 48.16 48.19 -33.02
CA PHE A 11 47.39 47.63 -31.95
C PHE A 11 47.04 46.17 -32.31
N THR A 12 47.75 45.19 -31.75
CA THR A 12 47.40 43.78 -31.88
C THR A 12 46.33 43.44 -30.85
N ALA A 13 45.07 43.30 -31.31
CA ALA A 13 43.97 42.78 -30.51
C ALA A 13 44.12 41.28 -30.33
N LEU A 14 44.46 40.85 -29.13
CA LEU A 14 44.43 39.46 -28.71
C LEU A 14 43.00 39.02 -28.50
N LEU A 15 42.41 38.33 -29.48
CA LEU A 15 41.14 37.58 -29.32
C LEU A 15 41.36 36.38 -28.44
N SER A 16 41.09 36.52 -27.14
CA SER A 16 41.02 35.40 -26.21
C SER A 16 39.71 34.64 -26.41
N CYS A 17 39.71 33.57 -27.18
CA CYS A 17 38.63 32.57 -27.18
C CYS A 17 38.61 31.87 -25.84
N LYS A 18 37.65 32.20 -24.95
CA LYS A 18 37.30 31.37 -23.81
C LYS A 18 36.67 30.07 -24.34
N LYS A 19 37.38 28.96 -24.21
CA LYS A 19 36.78 27.61 -24.33
C LYS A 19 35.68 27.48 -23.27
N VAL A 20 34.42 27.55 -23.70
CA VAL A 20 33.30 27.12 -22.85
C VAL A 20 33.39 25.60 -22.79
N ASN A 21 33.84 25.05 -21.68
CA ASN A 21 33.72 23.62 -21.42
C ASN A 21 32.22 23.28 -21.40
N PRO A 22 31.75 22.29 -22.19
CA PRO A 22 30.38 21.84 -22.05
C PRO A 22 30.19 21.35 -20.61
N VAL A 23 29.22 21.93 -19.91
CA VAL A 23 28.75 21.38 -18.63
C VAL A 23 28.15 20.03 -18.96
N ILE A 24 28.89 18.97 -18.64
CA ILE A 24 28.35 17.60 -18.70
C ILE A 24 27.35 17.57 -17.55
N THR A 25 26.08 17.83 -17.86
CA THR A 25 24.98 17.50 -16.93
C THR A 25 24.97 15.99 -16.85
N GLU A 26 25.47 15.45 -15.73
CA GLU A 26 25.24 14.05 -15.43
C GLU A 26 23.74 13.77 -15.53
N PRO A 27 23.32 12.68 -16.22
CA PRO A 27 21.91 12.31 -16.23
C PRO A 27 21.47 12.17 -14.78
N LEU A 28 20.40 12.87 -14.41
CA LEU A 28 19.75 12.67 -13.11
C LEU A 28 19.56 11.17 -12.91
N PRO A 29 19.90 10.63 -11.72
CA PRO A 29 19.66 9.23 -11.43
C PRO A 29 18.18 8.94 -11.72
N PRO A 30 17.87 7.79 -12.33
CA PRO A 30 16.49 7.42 -12.64
C PRO A 30 15.67 7.57 -11.35
N SER A 31 14.55 8.28 -11.44
CA SER A 31 13.59 8.41 -10.34
C SER A 31 13.28 7.00 -9.83
N PRO A 32 13.27 6.76 -8.51
CA PRO A 32 13.00 5.43 -7.99
C PRO A 32 11.69 4.93 -8.60
N THR A 33 11.71 3.72 -9.12
CA THR A 33 10.55 3.10 -9.78
C THR A 33 9.42 2.82 -8.81
N HIS A 34 9.65 2.98 -7.51
CA HIS A 34 8.70 2.76 -6.41
C HIS A 34 8.70 3.96 -5.47
N PRO A 35 7.53 4.32 -4.91
CA PRO A 35 7.46 5.36 -3.90
C PRO A 35 8.21 4.93 -2.62
N VAL A 36 8.60 5.93 -1.83
CA VAL A 36 9.14 5.68 -0.49
C VAL A 36 8.04 5.12 0.40
N MET A 37 8.32 4.03 1.10
CA MET A 37 7.36 3.28 1.91
C MET A 37 7.74 3.31 3.39
N ILE A 38 6.72 3.29 4.27
CA ILE A 38 6.83 2.90 5.66
C ILE A 38 6.47 1.42 5.74
N TYR A 39 7.28 0.62 6.42
CA TYR A 39 7.02 -0.80 6.63
C TYR A 39 6.90 -1.13 8.12
N ASN A 40 5.98 -2.03 8.46
CA ASN A 40 5.83 -2.57 9.81
C ASN A 40 5.93 -4.10 9.78
N ASP A 41 6.77 -4.65 10.62
CA ASP A 41 6.77 -6.08 10.92
C ASP A 41 5.67 -6.36 11.96
N LEU A 42 4.70 -7.18 11.60
CA LEU A 42 3.59 -7.56 12.48
C LEU A 42 3.87 -8.85 13.25
N HIS A 43 5.10 -9.39 13.11
CA HIS A 43 5.61 -10.55 13.84
C HIS A 43 4.73 -11.80 13.73
N SER A 44 4.08 -11.98 12.56
CA SER A 44 3.11 -13.06 12.33
C SER A 44 2.02 -13.13 13.43
N ALA A 45 1.50 -11.96 13.80
CA ALA A 45 0.47 -11.85 14.82
C ALA A 45 -0.77 -12.65 14.43
N GLU A 46 -1.24 -13.49 15.33
CA GLU A 46 -2.42 -14.32 15.12
C GLU A 46 -3.70 -13.61 15.62
N VAL A 47 -4.79 -13.79 14.87
CA VAL A 47 -6.13 -13.35 15.25
C VAL A 47 -7.07 -14.55 15.17
N LYS A 48 -7.65 -14.91 16.32
CA LYS A 48 -8.56 -16.03 16.52
C LYS A 48 -9.84 -15.59 17.21
N TYR A 49 -10.82 -16.46 17.31
CA TYR A 49 -12.03 -16.17 18.05
C TYR A 49 -11.72 -15.69 19.48
N GLY A 50 -12.37 -14.58 19.86
CA GLY A 50 -12.12 -13.88 21.13
C GLY A 50 -10.88 -12.99 21.14
N GLN A 51 -10.19 -12.84 20.00
CA GLN A 51 -9.03 -11.97 19.84
C GLN A 51 -9.30 -10.91 18.76
N PHE A 52 -8.56 -9.81 18.86
CA PHE A 52 -8.55 -8.75 17.84
C PHE A 52 -7.15 -8.12 17.76
N LYS A 53 -6.86 -7.47 16.64
CA LYS A 53 -5.59 -6.74 16.43
C LYS A 53 -5.87 -5.39 15.80
N TYR A 54 -5.43 -4.32 16.48
CA TYR A 54 -5.34 -2.99 15.89
C TYR A 54 -4.03 -2.86 15.12
N LEU A 55 -4.09 -2.19 13.97
CA LEU A 55 -2.96 -1.87 13.13
C LEU A 55 -2.92 -0.36 12.86
N ASP A 56 -1.80 0.27 13.25
CA ASP A 56 -1.39 1.61 12.83
C ASP A 56 -0.41 1.40 11.67
N ILE A 57 -0.85 1.63 10.43
CA ILE A 57 -0.06 1.29 9.24
C ILE A 57 0.95 2.38 8.89
N ASP A 58 0.68 3.63 9.28
CA ASP A 58 1.49 4.80 8.94
C ASP A 58 2.24 5.39 10.14
N ASN A 59 2.16 4.72 11.30
CA ASN A 59 2.85 5.04 12.56
C ASN A 59 2.52 6.45 13.08
N ASP A 60 1.28 6.92 12.89
CA ASP A 60 0.83 8.23 13.39
C ASP A 60 0.33 8.19 14.85
N GLY A 61 0.34 7.02 15.47
CA GLY A 61 -0.13 6.78 16.84
C GLY A 61 -1.62 6.49 16.95
N SER A 62 -2.34 6.44 15.83
CA SER A 62 -3.74 6.07 15.76
C SER A 62 -3.92 4.79 14.96
N PHE A 63 -4.80 3.89 15.40
CA PHE A 63 -5.04 2.70 14.59
C PHE A 63 -5.80 3.05 13.30
N ASP A 64 -5.47 2.36 12.21
CA ASP A 64 -6.08 2.50 10.90
C ASP A 64 -7.07 1.38 10.62
N LEU A 65 -6.69 0.17 10.98
CA LEU A 65 -7.45 -1.05 10.74
C LEU A 65 -7.65 -1.82 12.05
N LEU A 66 -8.75 -2.59 12.09
CA LEU A 66 -9.04 -3.57 13.13
C LEU A 66 -9.28 -4.92 12.45
N PHE A 67 -8.55 -5.93 12.85
CA PHE A 67 -8.81 -7.32 12.51
C PHE A 67 -9.47 -8.00 13.70
N ASP A 68 -10.63 -8.62 13.49
CA ASP A 68 -11.39 -9.29 14.54
C ASP A 68 -12.12 -10.53 14.04
N VAL A 69 -12.66 -11.29 15.00
CA VAL A 69 -13.40 -12.53 14.73
C VAL A 69 -14.69 -12.55 15.53
N THR A 70 -15.79 -12.69 14.83
CA THR A 70 -17.15 -12.70 15.39
C THR A 70 -17.83 -14.05 15.17
N LEU A 71 -18.48 -14.57 16.20
CA LEU A 71 -19.39 -15.71 16.07
C LEU A 71 -20.83 -15.23 16.03
N LEU A 72 -21.50 -15.52 14.92
CA LEU A 72 -22.88 -15.13 14.69
C LEU A 72 -23.78 -16.35 14.53
N GLY A 73 -24.80 -16.48 15.38
CA GLY A 73 -25.83 -17.50 15.24
C GLY A 73 -26.85 -17.11 14.15
N ASP A 74 -27.22 -18.08 13.31
CA ASP A 74 -28.29 -17.97 12.31
C ASP A 74 -29.33 -19.07 12.56
N PRO A 75 -30.30 -18.82 13.49
CA PRO A 75 -31.29 -19.84 13.87
C PRO A 75 -32.27 -20.19 12.74
N ILE A 76 -32.45 -19.29 11.77
CA ILE A 76 -33.33 -19.54 10.61
C ILE A 76 -32.73 -20.62 9.72
N LEU A 77 -31.43 -20.53 9.45
CA LEU A 77 -30.71 -21.49 8.64
C LEU A 77 -30.05 -22.60 9.47
N GLN A 78 -30.33 -22.64 10.78
CA GLN A 78 -29.82 -23.65 11.75
C GLN A 78 -28.30 -23.82 11.63
N ARG A 79 -27.57 -22.68 11.64
CA ARG A 79 -26.13 -22.64 11.53
C ARG A 79 -25.53 -21.54 12.39
N ASP A 80 -24.27 -21.69 12.75
CA ASP A 80 -23.43 -20.61 13.28
C ASP A 80 -22.40 -20.21 12.21
N ARG A 81 -21.94 -18.95 12.26
CA ARG A 81 -20.96 -18.40 11.36
C ARG A 81 -19.82 -17.79 12.15
N LEU A 82 -18.62 -18.35 12.05
CA LEU A 82 -17.41 -17.79 12.61
C LEU A 82 -16.74 -16.95 11.51
N GLN A 83 -16.80 -15.62 11.67
CA GLN A 83 -16.47 -14.63 10.63
C GLN A 83 -15.22 -13.86 10.99
N PHE A 84 -14.27 -13.78 10.07
CA PHE A 84 -13.01 -13.06 10.18
C PHE A 84 -13.07 -11.79 9.36
N TYR A 85 -12.90 -10.64 10.01
CA TYR A 85 -13.06 -9.33 9.39
C TYR A 85 -11.77 -8.52 9.37
N ALA A 86 -11.67 -7.67 8.33
CA ALA A 86 -10.83 -6.49 8.31
C ALA A 86 -11.74 -5.27 8.29
N ASN A 87 -11.63 -4.41 9.31
CA ASN A 87 -12.45 -3.22 9.47
C ASN A 87 -11.59 -1.97 9.32
N SER A 88 -12.07 -0.99 8.57
CA SER A 88 -11.46 0.33 8.47
C SER A 88 -12.27 1.38 9.22
N ARG A 89 -11.65 2.50 9.53
CA ARG A 89 -12.30 3.66 10.16
C ARG A 89 -12.39 4.84 9.19
N GLN A 90 -12.86 5.98 9.67
CA GLN A 90 -12.90 7.24 8.92
C GLN A 90 -11.51 7.58 8.35
N GLU A 91 -11.48 8.05 7.10
CA GLU A 91 -10.27 8.37 6.34
C GLU A 91 -9.34 7.17 6.08
N ARG A 92 -9.84 5.96 6.28
CA ARG A 92 -9.17 4.69 6.00
C ARG A 92 -10.06 3.85 5.10
N ASN A 93 -9.54 3.51 3.93
CA ASN A 93 -10.32 2.85 2.89
C ASN A 93 -9.83 1.42 2.69
N LEU A 94 -10.78 0.52 2.52
CA LEU A 94 -10.55 -0.83 2.01
C LEU A 94 -11.17 -0.95 0.60
N LEU A 95 -10.54 -1.75 -0.23
CA LEU A 95 -10.97 -1.96 -1.62
C LEU A 95 -12.00 -3.08 -1.67
N ASN A 96 -13.24 -2.77 -2.06
CA ASN A 96 -14.36 -3.71 -2.05
C ASN A 96 -15.02 -3.83 -3.42
N ASN A 97 -15.56 -5.02 -3.71
CA ASN A 97 -16.54 -5.23 -4.77
C ASN A 97 -17.98 -5.04 -4.22
N SER A 98 -18.99 -5.31 -5.08
CA SER A 98 -20.41 -5.20 -4.73
C SER A 98 -20.90 -6.25 -3.71
N GLN A 99 -20.05 -7.19 -3.31
CA GLN A 99 -20.32 -8.24 -2.31
C GLN A 99 -19.52 -8.04 -1.02
N ASP A 100 -18.99 -6.84 -0.78
CA ASP A 100 -18.15 -6.50 0.36
C ASP A 100 -16.91 -7.40 0.49
N GLN A 101 -16.36 -7.82 -0.66
CA GLN A 101 -15.16 -8.65 -0.71
C GLN A 101 -13.98 -7.84 -1.25
N SER A 102 -12.83 -7.96 -0.60
CA SER A 102 -11.58 -7.37 -1.07
C SER A 102 -10.80 -8.34 -1.96
N PRO A 103 -10.10 -7.85 -3.00
CA PRO A 103 -9.28 -8.71 -3.85
C PRO A 103 -8.13 -9.31 -3.04
N VAL A 104 -7.76 -10.54 -3.39
CA VAL A 104 -6.57 -11.22 -2.89
C VAL A 104 -5.42 -10.94 -3.84
N LEU A 105 -4.56 -9.98 -3.50
CA LEU A 105 -3.45 -9.59 -4.36
C LEU A 105 -2.24 -10.50 -4.18
N ASN A 106 -1.52 -10.72 -5.28
CA ASN A 106 -0.23 -11.41 -5.28
C ASN A 106 0.91 -10.39 -5.07
N LEU A 107 2.10 -10.91 -4.81
CA LEU A 107 3.32 -10.09 -4.81
C LEU A 107 3.44 -9.34 -6.14
N MET A 108 3.76 -8.06 -6.08
CA MET A 108 3.92 -7.12 -7.20
C MET A 108 2.62 -6.74 -7.94
N ASP A 109 1.44 -7.17 -7.53
CA ASP A 109 0.19 -6.66 -8.07
C ASP A 109 0.07 -5.15 -7.77
N PRO A 110 -0.45 -4.33 -8.72
CA PRO A 110 -0.54 -2.90 -8.53
C PRO A 110 -1.68 -2.52 -7.57
N ILE A 111 -1.41 -1.52 -6.73
CA ILE A 111 -2.38 -0.87 -5.85
C ILE A 111 -2.38 0.61 -6.20
N SER A 112 -3.50 1.10 -6.73
CA SER A 112 -3.64 2.47 -7.20
C SER A 112 -5.03 3.04 -6.90
N LYS A 113 -5.26 4.27 -7.30
CA LYS A 113 -6.53 4.98 -7.11
C LYS A 113 -7.73 4.26 -7.76
N THR A 114 -7.50 3.53 -8.84
CA THR A 114 -8.53 2.80 -9.57
C THR A 114 -8.16 1.33 -9.67
N HIS A 115 -9.14 0.45 -9.45
CA HIS A 115 -8.96 -0.99 -9.54
C HIS A 115 -10.18 -1.62 -10.24
N PRO A 116 -10.03 -2.33 -11.36
CA PRO A 116 -11.15 -2.90 -12.10
C PRO A 116 -12.02 -3.80 -11.22
N GLY A 117 -13.34 -3.53 -11.19
CA GLY A 117 -14.31 -4.32 -10.42
C GLY A 117 -14.36 -4.04 -8.92
N TYR A 118 -13.55 -3.09 -8.43
CA TYR A 118 -13.48 -2.73 -7.00
C TYR A 118 -13.53 -1.21 -6.83
N THR A 119 -13.96 -0.78 -5.64
CA THR A 119 -14.04 0.63 -5.24
C THR A 119 -13.49 0.79 -3.82
N TRP A 120 -12.85 1.91 -3.55
CA TRP A 120 -12.37 2.26 -2.22
C TRP A 120 -13.51 2.80 -1.36
N TYR A 121 -13.74 2.21 -0.18
CA TYR A 121 -14.77 2.60 0.78
C TYR A 121 -14.16 2.91 2.14
N GLU A 122 -14.55 4.06 2.71
CA GLU A 122 -14.30 4.43 4.11
C GLU A 122 -15.24 3.62 5.04
N ILE A 123 -14.80 3.39 6.28
CA ILE A 123 -15.61 2.75 7.33
C ILE A 123 -16.18 1.43 6.82
N SER A 124 -15.31 0.63 6.24
CA SER A 124 -15.65 -0.63 5.60
C SER A 124 -15.37 -1.81 6.51
N ALA A 125 -16.24 -2.81 6.47
CA ALA A 125 -16.05 -4.11 7.11
C ALA A 125 -15.99 -5.18 6.01
N ILE A 126 -14.82 -5.77 5.80
CA ILE A 126 -14.60 -6.80 4.78
C ILE A 126 -14.61 -8.16 5.45
N LEU A 127 -15.49 -9.04 4.99
CA LEU A 127 -15.46 -10.45 5.35
C LEU A 127 -14.34 -11.16 4.57
N LEU A 128 -13.25 -11.48 5.26
CA LEU A 128 -12.10 -12.17 4.68
C LEU A 128 -12.41 -13.65 4.45
N ALA A 129 -12.84 -14.34 5.51
CA ALA A 129 -13.23 -15.74 5.48
C ALA A 129 -14.26 -16.01 6.56
N GLU A 130 -15.10 -17.03 6.34
CA GLU A 130 -16.02 -17.52 7.38
C GLU A 130 -16.09 -19.04 7.39
N LYS A 131 -16.26 -19.57 8.60
CA LYS A 131 -16.60 -20.97 8.83
C LYS A 131 -18.09 -21.09 9.08
N ILE A 132 -18.77 -21.84 8.23
CA ILE A 132 -20.17 -22.22 8.43
C ILE A 132 -20.19 -23.50 9.28
N ILE A 133 -20.86 -23.42 10.40
CA ILE A 133 -20.98 -24.53 11.38
C ILE A 133 -22.42 -25.01 11.38
N THR A 134 -22.65 -26.25 11.03
CA THR A 134 -23.98 -26.86 11.00
C THR A 134 -23.96 -28.17 11.76
N PHE A 135 -25.14 -28.74 12.03
CA PHE A 135 -25.27 -30.07 12.62
C PHE A 135 -24.59 -31.17 11.78
N ASN A 136 -24.56 -31.01 10.45
CA ASN A 136 -24.03 -31.99 9.51
C ASN A 136 -22.54 -31.83 9.21
N GLY A 137 -21.88 -30.82 9.78
CA GLY A 137 -20.46 -30.55 9.57
C GLY A 137 -20.17 -29.06 9.31
N ASN A 138 -18.92 -28.80 8.97
CA ASN A 138 -18.40 -27.44 8.79
C ASN A 138 -17.87 -27.25 7.38
N SER A 139 -18.00 -26.01 6.86
CA SER A 139 -17.39 -25.59 5.60
C SER A 139 -16.78 -24.22 5.74
N TRP A 140 -15.83 -23.87 4.86
CA TRP A 140 -15.23 -22.56 4.79
C TRP A 140 -15.62 -21.81 3.51
N GLU A 141 -15.94 -20.55 3.64
CA GLU A 141 -16.28 -19.64 2.55
C GLU A 141 -15.41 -18.37 2.62
N GLY A 142 -15.43 -17.55 1.56
CA GLY A 142 -14.67 -16.30 1.44
C GLY A 142 -13.43 -16.43 0.56
N LEU A 143 -13.00 -15.30 0.00
CA LEU A 143 -11.87 -15.23 -0.94
C LEU A 143 -10.52 -15.48 -0.26
N TRP A 144 -10.42 -15.17 1.04
CA TRP A 144 -9.19 -15.22 1.80
C TRP A 144 -8.96 -16.56 2.53
N LYS A 145 -9.89 -17.51 2.41
CA LYS A 145 -9.69 -18.84 2.97
C LYS A 145 -8.51 -19.55 2.29
N ASN A 146 -7.64 -20.19 3.06
CA ASN A 146 -6.46 -20.93 2.57
C ASN A 146 -5.44 -20.11 1.79
N VAL A 147 -5.38 -18.79 2.01
CA VAL A 147 -4.33 -17.94 1.42
C VAL A 147 -3.06 -18.02 2.24
N SER A 148 -1.92 -17.88 1.57
CA SER A 148 -0.61 -17.76 2.19
C SER A 148 0.13 -16.60 1.59
N HIS A 149 0.58 -15.65 2.43
CA HIS A 149 1.35 -14.47 2.02
C HIS A 149 0.72 -13.71 0.87
N LYS A 150 -0.55 -13.31 1.05
CA LYS A 150 -1.31 -12.47 0.11
C LYS A 150 -1.51 -11.08 0.69
N PHE A 151 -1.83 -10.13 -0.18
CA PHE A 151 -1.82 -8.72 0.17
C PHE A 151 -3.21 -8.11 0.10
N LEU A 152 -3.68 -7.60 1.25
CA LEU A 152 -4.91 -6.82 1.37
C LEU A 152 -4.59 -5.37 1.00
N PRO A 153 -5.16 -4.81 -0.07
CA PRO A 153 -4.94 -3.42 -0.43
C PRO A 153 -5.63 -2.48 0.55
N VAL A 154 -4.91 -1.44 0.95
CA VAL A 154 -5.39 -0.41 1.87
C VAL A 154 -5.08 0.98 1.33
N GLN A 155 -5.87 1.98 1.74
CA GLN A 155 -5.65 3.37 1.38
C GLN A 155 -5.93 4.25 2.59
N VAL A 156 -4.99 5.12 2.92
CA VAL A 156 -5.11 6.13 3.97
C VAL A 156 -5.32 7.49 3.32
N LYS A 157 -6.29 8.25 3.84
CA LYS A 157 -6.55 9.62 3.41
C LYS A 157 -6.08 10.58 4.49
N LYS A 158 -5.20 11.52 4.15
CA LYS A 158 -4.69 12.56 5.03
C LYS A 158 -4.75 13.92 4.33
N ASN A 159 -5.41 14.90 4.94
CA ASN A 159 -5.53 16.25 4.37
C ASN A 159 -6.05 16.26 2.91
N GLY A 160 -6.98 15.36 2.58
CA GLY A 160 -7.54 15.21 1.24
C GLY A 160 -6.66 14.46 0.24
N LYS A 161 -5.46 14.01 0.62
CA LYS A 161 -4.51 13.25 -0.19
C LYS A 161 -4.61 11.77 0.13
N LEU A 162 -4.33 10.91 -0.85
CA LEU A 162 -4.47 9.47 -0.75
C LEU A 162 -3.10 8.79 -0.76
N TYR A 163 -2.90 7.86 0.17
CA TYR A 163 -1.69 7.07 0.32
C TYR A 163 -2.06 5.60 0.22
N HIS A 164 -1.46 4.89 -0.74
CA HIS A 164 -1.75 3.47 -0.97
C HIS A 164 -0.77 2.59 -0.21
N GLY A 165 -1.27 1.44 0.23
CA GLY A 165 -0.50 0.47 0.97
C GLY A 165 -1.11 -0.92 0.92
N TRP A 166 -0.58 -1.82 1.72
CA TRP A 166 -0.99 -3.21 1.80
C TRP A 166 -0.74 -3.80 3.18
N VAL A 167 -1.50 -4.85 3.50
CA VAL A 167 -1.24 -5.74 4.65
C VAL A 167 -1.05 -7.15 4.14
N GLU A 168 0.07 -7.78 4.47
CA GLU A 168 0.38 -9.16 4.11
C GLU A 168 -0.28 -10.11 5.11
N LEU A 169 -1.13 -11.01 4.59
CA LEU A 169 -1.96 -11.92 5.37
C LEU A 169 -1.77 -13.37 4.93
N SER A 170 -1.92 -14.28 5.89
CA SER A 170 -2.19 -15.71 5.65
C SER A 170 -3.44 -16.13 6.43
N PHE A 171 -4.13 -17.15 5.96
CA PHE A 171 -5.29 -17.70 6.63
C PHE A 171 -5.20 -19.25 6.71
N ASP A 172 -5.18 -19.77 7.94
CA ASP A 172 -5.13 -21.20 8.23
C ASP A 172 -6.51 -21.68 8.68
N THR A 173 -7.22 -22.40 7.81
CA THR A 173 -8.56 -22.95 8.10
C THR A 173 -8.52 -24.11 9.10
N ILE A 174 -7.39 -24.79 9.27
CA ILE A 174 -7.24 -25.88 10.24
C ILE A 174 -7.09 -25.32 11.64
N LYS A 175 -6.26 -24.28 11.79
CA LYS A 175 -6.05 -23.58 13.07
C LYS A 175 -7.10 -22.50 13.35
N GLU A 176 -7.97 -22.22 12.39
CA GLU A 176 -8.97 -21.13 12.46
C GLU A 176 -8.31 -19.79 12.81
N THR A 177 -7.27 -19.44 12.05
CA THR A 177 -6.39 -18.33 12.39
C THR A 177 -6.10 -17.45 11.19
N LEU A 178 -6.34 -16.14 11.34
CA LEU A 178 -5.80 -15.11 10.47
C LEU A 178 -4.40 -14.72 11.00
N ILE A 179 -3.42 -14.63 10.13
CA ILE A 179 -2.03 -14.30 10.46
C ILE A 179 -1.62 -13.03 9.74
N LEU A 180 -1.15 -12.04 10.48
CA LEU A 180 -0.69 -10.75 9.98
C LEU A 180 0.84 -10.74 9.98
N HIS A 181 1.47 -10.64 8.79
CA HIS A 181 2.93 -10.73 8.66
C HIS A 181 3.60 -9.38 8.65
N LYS A 182 3.22 -8.54 7.70
CA LYS A 182 3.81 -7.22 7.45
C LYS A 182 2.77 -6.25 6.93
N SER A 183 3.07 -4.97 7.00
CA SER A 183 2.35 -3.94 6.25
C SER A 183 3.32 -2.95 5.62
N GLY A 184 2.85 -2.28 4.57
CA GLY A 184 3.58 -1.21 3.93
C GLY A 184 2.64 -0.14 3.44
N ILE A 185 3.03 1.14 3.56
CA ILE A 185 2.27 2.27 3.05
C ILE A 185 3.19 3.31 2.43
N SER A 186 2.79 3.91 1.31
CA SER A 186 3.52 4.98 0.66
C SER A 186 3.56 6.24 1.53
N THR A 187 4.69 6.93 1.54
CA THR A 187 4.82 8.30 2.07
C THR A 187 4.54 9.37 1.01
N GLU A 188 4.35 8.94 -0.25
CA GLU A 188 4.07 9.81 -1.38
C GLU A 188 2.59 9.71 -1.78
N GLU A 189 1.96 10.88 -1.93
CA GLU A 189 0.54 10.98 -2.27
C GLU A 189 0.22 10.50 -3.69
N ASP A 190 -0.95 9.90 -3.87
CA ASP A 190 -1.52 9.47 -5.15
C ASP A 190 -0.62 8.56 -6.00
N LYS A 191 0.42 7.97 -5.40
CA LYS A 191 1.32 7.04 -6.10
C LYS A 191 0.76 5.61 -6.09
N GLU A 192 0.94 4.95 -7.23
CA GLU A 192 0.77 3.51 -7.30
C GLU A 192 1.87 2.82 -6.50
N VAL A 193 1.50 1.82 -5.71
CA VAL A 193 2.44 0.93 -5.01
C VAL A 193 2.31 -0.49 -5.55
N LYS A 194 3.31 -1.31 -5.32
CA LYS A 194 3.26 -2.73 -5.63
C LYS A 194 3.06 -3.52 -4.33
N ALA A 195 2.12 -4.46 -4.35
CA ALA A 195 1.84 -5.32 -3.21
C ALA A 195 3.10 -6.07 -2.76
N GLY A 196 3.45 -5.97 -1.48
CA GLY A 196 4.61 -6.63 -0.90
C GLY A 196 5.96 -5.99 -1.15
N TYR A 197 5.95 -4.85 -1.84
CA TYR A 197 7.18 -4.07 -2.10
C TYR A 197 7.17 -2.81 -1.27
#